data_159dc9dbec17294ac11b9b1158382612
#
_entry.id   159dc9dbec17294ac11b9b1158382612
#
_cell.length_a   1.000
_cell.length_b   1.000
_cell.length_c   1.000
_cell.angle_alpha   90.00
_cell.angle_beta   90.00
_cell.angle_gamma   90.00
#
_symmetry.space_group_name_H-M   'P 1'
#
loop_
_entity.id
_entity.type
_entity.pdbx_description
1 polymer ?
#
loop_
_entity_poly.entity_id
_entity_poly.type
_entity_poly.pdbx_seq_one_letter_code
_entity_poly.pdbx_strand_id
1 'polypeptide(L)'
;MKRKILLYIMLCFSALGYAQEQQPLIAPDDSIRSLLGRIFPNADPNLSSHMNLQFCTAGMANFTEGKLDDAAFNLYRVKLEILGSFSEDFSYHFRQSFNKYSNPHSLDNLSSSIEYAVVNWKMNNRFTLSAGKQDWALGGYEYYVNAIKVREYSEFNDYVPCYQAGLTGRLNLSPTQELVLQVANLRGGSDEDTYLYGRPEGLEKAKVPVLSTLNWNGFFADNAVQLRYAASWGQQAKGRNICYLTAGNIYEKGPVVAYLDLMYSREGLDSKGIVSSLQGDATGNPVTAQYVDYFSAIANFDYRIHPNWNVYVKGAYETSGVYKANGPFEEGKYRTAWSGQACVEYFPMSNSELLIFAHLLYKKYDLTERAKAMIGDSPDKQRFSIGLVYSIPVF
;
A
#
# COMPACT_ATOMS: atom_id res chain seq x y z
N MET A 1 25.08 17.88 20.41
CA MET A 1 25.19 16.89 19.31
C MET A 1 24.00 16.88 18.37
N LYS A 2 22.76 16.98 18.81
CA LYS A 2 21.54 16.87 17.97
C LYS A 2 21.37 17.98 16.89
N ARG A 3 21.88 19.18 17.09
CA ARG A 3 21.80 20.30 16.09
C ARG A 3 22.78 20.16 14.91
N LYS A 4 23.89 19.44 15.09
CA LYS A 4 24.90 19.27 14.02
C LYS A 4 24.51 18.19 13.00
N ILE A 5 23.72 17.20 13.41
CA ILE A 5 23.24 16.11 12.51
C ILE A 5 22.20 16.66 11.53
N LEU A 6 21.31 17.55 11.99
CA LEU A 6 20.31 18.18 11.11
C LEU A 6 20.96 19.09 10.05
N LEU A 7 22.07 19.75 10.40
CA LEU A 7 22.82 20.62 9.47
C LEU A 7 23.58 19.80 8.42
N TYR A 8 24.11 18.63 8.78
CA TYR A 8 24.76 17.71 7.83
C TYR A 8 23.77 17.07 6.86
N ILE A 9 22.57 16.75 7.29
CA ILE A 9 21.50 16.27 6.41
C ILE A 9 21.07 17.37 5.43
N MET A 10 20.94 18.63 5.87
CA MET A 10 20.67 19.76 4.98
C MET A 10 21.81 20.07 4.01
N LEU A 11 23.08 19.91 4.41
CA LEU A 11 24.25 20.18 3.56
C LEU A 11 24.49 19.08 2.51
N CYS A 12 24.07 17.83 2.76
CA CYS A 12 24.10 16.78 1.73
C CYS A 12 23.10 17.04 0.59
N PHE A 13 22.01 17.76 0.85
CA PHE A 13 21.03 18.13 -0.19
C PHE A 13 21.45 19.30 -1.07
N SER A 14 22.42 20.13 -0.64
CA SER A 14 22.88 21.29 -1.42
C SER A 14 24.00 21.01 -2.43
N ALA A 15 24.58 19.81 -2.42
CA ALA A 15 25.71 19.43 -3.29
C ALA A 15 25.30 18.72 -4.60
N LEU A 16 23.99 18.47 -4.84
CA LEU A 16 23.48 17.73 -6.01
C LEU A 16 22.82 18.64 -7.08
N GLY A 17 23.30 19.85 -7.21
CA GLY A 17 22.78 20.85 -8.13
C GLY A 17 23.33 20.76 -9.56
N TYR A 18 23.23 19.63 -10.24
CA TYR A 18 23.31 19.56 -11.71
C TYR A 18 22.24 18.58 -12.19
N ALA A 19 21.04 19.10 -12.39
CA ALA A 19 19.94 18.35 -12.98
C ALA A 19 20.04 18.42 -14.52
N GLN A 20 20.30 17.31 -15.17
CA GLN A 20 19.79 17.10 -16.52
C GLN A 20 18.26 17.05 -16.43
N GLU A 21 17.56 17.79 -17.30
CA GLU A 21 16.12 17.65 -17.51
C GLU A 21 15.82 16.16 -17.79
N GLN A 22 15.27 15.48 -16.80
CA GLN A 22 14.71 14.16 -16.98
C GLN A 22 13.21 14.32 -17.08
N GLN A 23 12.67 13.76 -18.16
CA GLN A 23 11.24 13.56 -18.34
C GLN A 23 10.65 12.85 -17.11
N PRO A 24 9.39 13.17 -16.73
CA PRO A 24 8.73 12.50 -15.64
C PRO A 24 8.80 10.98 -15.84
N LEU A 25 9.02 10.24 -14.75
CA LEU A 25 8.99 8.78 -14.73
C LEU A 25 7.67 8.32 -15.35
N ILE A 26 7.77 8.01 -16.66
CA ILE A 26 6.71 7.40 -17.48
C ILE A 26 5.39 8.19 -17.48
N ALA A 27 5.37 9.34 -18.17
CA ALA A 27 4.22 9.57 -19.03
C ALA A 27 4.13 8.36 -19.98
N PRO A 28 2.95 7.78 -20.24
CA PRO A 28 2.85 6.72 -21.25
C PRO A 28 3.49 7.29 -22.52
N ASP A 29 4.60 6.68 -22.92
CA ASP A 29 5.25 7.04 -24.16
C ASP A 29 4.26 6.68 -25.27
N ASP A 30 3.69 7.69 -25.93
CA ASP A 30 2.80 7.55 -27.09
C ASP A 30 3.43 6.70 -28.20
N SER A 31 4.73 6.39 -28.10
CA SER A 31 5.44 5.49 -29.00
C SER A 31 5.20 4.00 -28.75
N ILE A 32 4.69 3.60 -27.55
CA ILE A 32 4.34 2.20 -27.25
C ILE A 32 2.95 1.91 -27.81
N ARG A 33 2.89 1.51 -29.07
CA ARG A 33 1.62 1.07 -29.66
C ARG A 33 1.15 -0.19 -28.95
N SER A 34 -0.08 -0.14 -28.42
CA SER A 34 -0.76 -1.30 -27.83
C SER A 34 -0.83 -2.47 -28.80
N LEU A 35 -0.95 -3.68 -28.28
CA LEU A 35 -1.02 -4.90 -29.09
C LEU A 35 -2.26 -4.87 -30.02
N LEU A 36 -3.41 -4.39 -29.52
CA LEU A 36 -4.63 -4.24 -30.31
C LEU A 36 -4.56 -3.06 -31.30
N GLY A 37 -3.90 -1.94 -30.96
CA GLY A 37 -3.64 -0.86 -31.89
C GLY A 37 -2.71 -1.22 -33.03
N ARG A 38 -1.90 -2.29 -32.89
CA ARG A 38 -1.15 -2.90 -34.01
C ARG A 38 -2.04 -3.77 -34.90
N ILE A 39 -3.05 -4.44 -34.33
CA ILE A 39 -3.97 -5.34 -35.04
C ILE A 39 -5.13 -4.53 -35.66
N PHE A 40 -5.59 -3.47 -34.99
CA PHE A 40 -6.70 -2.64 -35.44
C PHE A 40 -6.28 -1.16 -35.55
N PRO A 41 -5.53 -0.78 -36.60
CA PRO A 41 -4.97 0.57 -36.72
C PRO A 41 -6.02 1.70 -36.91
N ASN A 42 -7.28 1.35 -37.16
CA ASN A 42 -8.40 2.29 -37.39
C ASN A 42 -9.39 2.35 -36.22
N ALA A 43 -9.01 1.93 -35.00
CA ALA A 43 -9.85 2.12 -33.82
C ALA A 43 -10.05 3.62 -33.56
N ASP A 44 -11.28 4.00 -33.20
CA ASP A 44 -11.68 5.40 -32.98
C ASP A 44 -10.75 6.06 -31.92
N PRO A 45 -10.00 7.12 -32.30
CA PRO A 45 -9.09 7.80 -31.38
C PRO A 45 -9.79 8.50 -30.19
N ASN A 46 -11.13 8.66 -30.25
CA ASN A 46 -11.90 9.26 -29.15
C ASN A 46 -12.29 8.26 -28.05
N LEU A 47 -12.10 6.96 -28.25
CA LEU A 47 -12.23 5.94 -27.22
C LEU A 47 -10.83 5.71 -26.61
N SER A 48 -10.44 6.54 -25.65
CA SER A 48 -9.21 6.33 -24.91
C SER A 48 -9.42 5.21 -23.88
N SER A 49 -9.14 3.97 -24.25
CA SER A 49 -9.03 2.89 -23.27
C SER A 49 -7.66 2.25 -23.36
N HIS A 50 -7.04 2.06 -22.19
CA HIS A 50 -5.76 1.38 -22.04
C HIS A 50 -5.99 0.08 -21.28
N MET A 51 -5.61 -1.03 -21.88
CA MET A 51 -5.66 -2.33 -21.24
C MET A 51 -4.23 -2.84 -21.02
N ASN A 52 -3.88 -3.08 -19.76
CA ASN A 52 -2.58 -3.59 -19.38
C ASN A 52 -2.71 -4.96 -18.71
N LEU A 53 -1.87 -5.90 -19.13
CA LEU A 53 -1.70 -7.18 -18.46
C LEU A 53 -0.37 -7.16 -17.72
N GLN A 54 -0.44 -7.24 -16.38
CA GLN A 54 0.72 -7.12 -15.51
C GLN A 54 1.12 -8.48 -14.97
N PHE A 55 2.40 -8.82 -15.11
CA PHE A 55 3.00 -10.04 -14.56
C PHE A 55 4.12 -9.71 -13.59
N CYS A 56 4.17 -10.44 -12.49
CA CYS A 56 5.28 -10.41 -11.58
C CYS A 56 5.61 -11.83 -11.12
N THR A 57 6.76 -12.32 -11.51
CA THR A 57 7.24 -13.66 -11.16
C THR A 57 8.65 -13.61 -10.58
N ALA A 58 8.95 -14.51 -9.65
CA ALA A 58 10.28 -14.63 -9.06
C ALA A 58 10.58 -16.05 -8.58
N GLY A 59 11.83 -16.43 -8.63
CA GLY A 59 12.40 -17.43 -7.75
C GLY A 59 12.65 -16.79 -6.38
N MET A 60 12.09 -17.37 -5.34
CA MET A 60 12.20 -16.90 -3.95
C MET A 60 12.80 -18.00 -3.08
N ALA A 61 13.72 -17.61 -2.21
CA ALA A 61 14.26 -18.48 -1.15
C ALA A 61 13.99 -17.80 0.20
N ASN A 62 13.29 -18.50 1.08
CA ASN A 62 12.94 -18.05 2.41
C ASN A 62 13.85 -18.71 3.45
N PHE A 63 14.25 -17.93 4.44
CA PHE A 63 15.12 -18.39 5.51
C PHE A 63 14.58 -17.95 6.86
N THR A 64 14.72 -18.79 7.86
CA THR A 64 14.49 -18.49 9.27
C THR A 64 15.80 -18.67 10.02
N GLU A 65 16.27 -17.60 10.69
CA GLU A 65 17.57 -17.56 11.39
C GLU A 65 18.75 -18.04 10.53
N GLY A 66 18.76 -17.66 9.25
CA GLY A 66 19.79 -18.01 8.29
C GLY A 66 19.72 -19.45 7.75
N LYS A 67 18.75 -20.25 8.17
CA LYS A 67 18.51 -21.59 7.63
C LYS A 67 17.44 -21.53 6.54
N LEU A 68 17.69 -22.18 5.42
CA LEU A 68 16.73 -22.27 4.32
C LEU A 68 15.48 -23.05 4.77
N ASP A 69 14.32 -22.40 4.66
CA ASP A 69 13.01 -23.02 4.91
C ASP A 69 12.47 -23.66 3.64
N ASP A 70 12.39 -22.85 2.59
CA ASP A 70 11.92 -23.27 1.27
C ASP A 70 12.52 -22.42 0.15
N ALA A 71 12.42 -22.94 -1.09
CA ALA A 71 12.69 -22.18 -2.29
C ALA A 71 11.73 -22.60 -3.40
N ALA A 72 11.11 -21.63 -4.07
CA ALA A 72 10.13 -21.90 -5.12
C ALA A 72 10.09 -20.78 -6.17
N PHE A 73 9.58 -21.12 -7.36
CA PHE A 73 9.17 -20.14 -8.36
C PHE A 73 7.72 -19.75 -8.11
N ASN A 74 7.47 -18.45 -8.00
CA ASN A 74 6.15 -17.90 -7.74
C ASN A 74 5.75 -16.91 -8.83
N LEU A 75 4.53 -17.07 -9.34
CA LEU A 75 3.84 -16.07 -10.13
C LEU A 75 2.93 -15.30 -9.16
N TYR A 76 3.50 -14.33 -8.44
CA TYR A 76 2.83 -13.74 -7.27
C TYR A 76 1.95 -12.54 -7.58
N ARG A 77 2.00 -12.00 -8.80
CA ARG A 77 1.04 -10.99 -9.28
C ARG A 77 0.74 -11.20 -10.75
N VAL A 78 -0.53 -11.41 -11.05
CA VAL A 78 -1.09 -11.34 -12.40
C VAL A 78 -2.33 -10.48 -12.33
N LYS A 79 -2.33 -9.35 -13.04
CA LYS A 79 -3.43 -8.39 -13.00
C LYS A 79 -3.83 -7.96 -14.40
N LEU A 80 -5.13 -7.83 -14.61
CA LEU A 80 -5.71 -7.13 -15.73
C LEU A 80 -6.16 -5.75 -15.27
N GLU A 81 -5.71 -4.70 -15.92
CA GLU A 81 -6.06 -3.32 -15.64
C GLU A 81 -6.61 -2.65 -16.90
N ILE A 82 -7.76 -2.01 -16.78
CA ILE A 82 -8.42 -1.28 -17.86
C ILE A 82 -8.71 0.12 -17.35
N LEU A 83 -8.16 1.12 -18.02
CA LEU A 83 -8.36 2.54 -17.76
C LEU A 83 -8.95 3.16 -19.02
N GLY A 84 -9.93 4.04 -18.87
CA GLY A 84 -10.47 4.72 -20.04
C GLY A 84 -11.40 5.86 -19.69
N SER A 85 -11.75 6.61 -20.73
CA SER A 85 -12.80 7.63 -20.67
C SER A 85 -13.79 7.41 -21.80
N PHE A 86 -15.08 7.60 -21.52
CA PHE A 86 -16.14 7.54 -22.49
C PHE A 86 -16.72 8.93 -22.80
N SER A 87 -16.19 9.98 -22.16
CA SER A 87 -16.38 11.39 -22.50
C SER A 87 -15.30 12.24 -21.81
N GLU A 88 -15.28 13.54 -22.07
CA GLU A 88 -14.38 14.50 -21.41
C GLU A 88 -14.60 14.58 -19.90
N ASP A 89 -15.81 14.27 -19.42
CA ASP A 89 -16.20 14.37 -18.02
C ASP A 89 -16.20 13.03 -17.30
N PHE A 90 -16.28 11.91 -18.00
CA PHE A 90 -16.43 10.60 -17.40
C PHE A 90 -15.29 9.66 -17.78
N SER A 91 -14.66 9.10 -16.75
CA SER A 91 -13.64 8.06 -16.88
C SER A 91 -13.95 6.85 -15.99
N TYR A 92 -13.31 5.75 -16.27
CA TYR A 92 -13.45 4.52 -15.49
C TYR A 92 -12.12 3.85 -15.26
N HIS A 93 -12.05 3.08 -14.16
CA HIS A 93 -10.92 2.22 -13.84
C HIS A 93 -11.43 0.87 -13.38
N PHE A 94 -11.01 -0.18 -14.07
CA PHE A 94 -11.24 -1.56 -13.67
C PHE A 94 -9.89 -2.25 -13.48
N ARG A 95 -9.72 -3.00 -12.38
CA ARG A 95 -8.54 -3.84 -12.16
C ARG A 95 -8.92 -5.11 -11.43
N GLN A 96 -8.49 -6.24 -11.97
CA GLN A 96 -8.66 -7.55 -11.37
C GLN A 96 -7.30 -8.23 -11.17
N SER A 97 -7.11 -8.81 -10.00
CA SER A 97 -5.97 -9.65 -9.63
C SER A 97 -6.34 -11.11 -9.72
N PHE A 98 -5.64 -11.88 -10.53
CA PHE A 98 -5.90 -13.32 -10.70
C PHE A 98 -5.31 -14.18 -9.58
N ASN A 99 -4.47 -13.60 -8.71
CA ASN A 99 -3.83 -14.29 -7.58
C ASN A 99 -4.64 -14.18 -6.27
N LYS A 100 -5.78 -13.49 -6.27
CA LYS A 100 -6.65 -13.35 -5.11
C LYS A 100 -7.83 -14.31 -5.20
N TYR A 101 -8.26 -14.82 -4.06
CA TYR A 101 -9.47 -15.63 -3.99
C TYR A 101 -10.70 -14.86 -4.44
N SER A 102 -11.57 -15.55 -5.15
CA SER A 102 -12.91 -15.07 -5.49
C SER A 102 -13.87 -15.44 -4.37
N ASN A 103 -13.95 -14.63 -3.32
CA ASN A 103 -14.97 -14.80 -2.30
C ASN A 103 -16.14 -13.86 -2.60
N PRO A 104 -17.35 -14.37 -2.91
CA PRO A 104 -18.52 -13.55 -3.22
C PRO A 104 -19.22 -12.96 -1.99
N HIS A 105 -18.78 -13.28 -0.76
CA HIS A 105 -19.40 -12.81 0.49
C HIS A 105 -18.83 -11.48 1.00
N SER A 106 -18.43 -10.59 0.11
CA SER A 106 -18.00 -9.22 0.47
C SER A 106 -19.23 -8.30 0.70
N LEU A 107 -19.06 -7.25 1.50
CA LEU A 107 -20.10 -6.24 1.73
C LEU A 107 -20.53 -5.52 0.44
N ASP A 108 -19.66 -5.46 -0.55
CA ASP A 108 -19.91 -4.83 -1.85
C ASP A 108 -20.41 -5.81 -2.92
N ASN A 109 -20.65 -7.07 -2.57
CA ASN A 109 -21.04 -8.17 -3.47
C ASN A 109 -20.06 -8.42 -4.63
N LEU A 110 -18.85 -7.89 -4.55
CA LEU A 110 -17.79 -8.12 -5.53
C LEU A 110 -16.74 -9.09 -4.98
N SER A 111 -16.16 -9.86 -5.87
CA SER A 111 -15.01 -10.69 -5.52
C SER A 111 -13.86 -9.83 -4.97
N SER A 112 -13.14 -10.33 -3.97
CA SER A 112 -11.92 -9.71 -3.43
C SER A 112 -10.81 -9.60 -4.49
N SER A 113 -10.90 -10.39 -5.58
CA SER A 113 -10.00 -10.30 -6.74
C SER A 113 -10.19 -9.02 -7.55
N ILE A 114 -11.38 -8.40 -7.50
CA ILE A 114 -11.63 -7.09 -8.13
C ILE A 114 -11.11 -6.00 -7.20
N GLU A 115 -10.07 -5.31 -7.63
CA GLU A 115 -9.41 -4.24 -6.88
C GLU A 115 -10.04 -2.87 -7.19
N TYR A 116 -10.26 -2.59 -8.46
CA TYR A 116 -10.96 -1.37 -8.91
C TYR A 116 -12.16 -1.73 -9.76
N ALA A 117 -13.26 -1.06 -9.51
CA ALA A 117 -14.46 -1.01 -10.34
C ALA A 117 -15.13 0.35 -10.05
N VAL A 118 -14.57 1.43 -10.61
CA VAL A 118 -14.92 2.81 -10.26
C VAL A 118 -15.18 3.63 -11.51
N VAL A 119 -16.16 4.50 -11.40
CA VAL A 119 -16.47 5.57 -12.38
C VAL A 119 -16.15 6.90 -11.72
N ASN A 120 -15.47 7.75 -12.47
CA ASN A 120 -15.16 9.11 -12.07
C ASN A 120 -15.95 10.10 -12.94
N TRP A 121 -16.56 11.07 -12.30
CA TRP A 121 -17.25 12.19 -12.93
C TRP A 121 -16.55 13.50 -12.58
N LYS A 122 -15.89 14.09 -13.57
CA LYS A 122 -15.31 15.42 -13.50
C LYS A 122 -16.45 16.45 -13.66
N MET A 123 -17.04 16.87 -12.54
CA MET A 123 -18.16 17.81 -12.54
C MET A 123 -17.73 19.21 -13.02
N ASN A 124 -16.48 19.56 -12.79
CA ASN A 124 -15.83 20.78 -13.28
C ASN A 124 -14.30 20.66 -13.09
N ASN A 125 -13.54 21.72 -13.43
CA ASN A 125 -12.07 21.71 -13.35
C ASN A 125 -11.53 21.63 -11.92
N ARG A 126 -12.38 21.79 -10.89
CA ARG A 126 -11.95 21.74 -9.49
C ARG A 126 -12.49 20.52 -8.74
N PHE A 127 -13.60 19.95 -9.18
CA PHE A 127 -14.25 18.91 -8.42
C PHE A 127 -14.52 17.66 -9.25
N THR A 128 -14.07 16.52 -8.73
CA THR A 128 -14.32 15.19 -9.29
C THR A 128 -15.00 14.32 -8.22
N LEU A 129 -16.06 13.64 -8.62
CA LEU A 129 -16.76 12.64 -7.82
C LEU A 129 -16.44 11.25 -8.38
N SER A 130 -16.04 10.32 -7.51
CA SER A 130 -15.80 8.92 -7.85
C SER A 130 -16.75 8.02 -7.09
N ALA A 131 -17.30 7.01 -7.75
CA ALA A 131 -18.21 6.04 -7.16
C ALA A 131 -17.84 4.62 -7.59
N GLY A 132 -17.81 3.68 -6.64
CA GLY A 132 -17.47 2.28 -6.88
C GLY A 132 -16.39 1.75 -5.96
N LYS A 133 -15.80 0.61 -6.32
CA LYS A 133 -14.70 -0.02 -5.57
C LYS A 133 -13.38 0.63 -5.94
N GLN A 134 -12.69 1.15 -4.94
CA GLN A 134 -11.46 1.93 -5.09
C GLN A 134 -10.60 1.81 -3.83
N ASP A 135 -9.37 2.32 -3.88
CA ASP A 135 -8.50 2.40 -2.72
C ASP A 135 -9.04 3.39 -1.66
N TRP A 136 -8.74 3.10 -0.41
CA TRP A 136 -8.96 4.08 0.66
C TRP A 136 -8.02 5.29 0.50
N ALA A 137 -8.53 6.48 0.78
CA ALA A 137 -7.74 7.72 0.70
C ALA A 137 -6.83 7.92 1.94
N LEU A 138 -6.11 6.88 2.36
CA LEU A 138 -5.35 6.84 3.62
C LEU A 138 -4.11 7.74 3.68
N GLY A 139 -3.69 8.36 2.57
CA GLY A 139 -2.43 9.10 2.55
C GLY A 139 -1.20 8.18 2.50
N GLY A 140 -0.02 8.74 2.77
CA GLY A 140 1.24 8.03 2.62
C GLY A 140 1.69 7.93 1.17
N TYR A 141 2.88 7.36 0.95
CA TYR A 141 3.39 7.08 -0.39
C TYR A 141 3.38 5.59 -0.71
N GLU A 142 3.88 4.74 0.18
CA GLU A 142 3.91 3.29 -0.03
C GLU A 142 2.53 2.75 -0.38
N TYR A 143 1.49 3.30 0.24
CA TYR A 143 0.11 2.91 -0.01
C TYR A 143 -0.38 3.26 -1.42
N TYR A 144 0.06 4.40 -2.00
CA TYR A 144 -0.36 4.87 -3.32
C TYR A 144 0.51 4.39 -4.47
N VAL A 145 1.71 3.92 -4.18
CA VAL A 145 2.58 3.38 -5.21
C VAL A 145 1.92 2.17 -5.88
N ASN A 146 1.99 2.10 -7.21
CA ASN A 146 1.46 0.95 -7.93
C ASN A 146 2.03 -0.33 -7.34
N ALA A 147 1.14 -1.22 -6.90
CA ALA A 147 1.48 -2.46 -6.22
C ALA A 147 2.53 -3.31 -6.98
N ILE A 148 2.59 -3.21 -8.31
CA ILE A 148 3.57 -3.94 -9.12
C ILE A 148 5.01 -3.50 -8.87
N LYS A 149 5.21 -2.26 -8.37
CA LYS A 149 6.53 -1.70 -8.04
C LYS A 149 6.97 -2.01 -6.61
N VAL A 150 6.09 -2.46 -5.74
CA VAL A 150 6.40 -2.78 -4.34
C VAL A 150 6.73 -4.28 -4.23
N ARG A 151 7.96 -4.61 -3.84
CA ARG A 151 8.39 -6.01 -3.65
C ARG A 151 7.86 -6.59 -2.34
N GLU A 152 7.91 -5.80 -1.27
CA GLU A 152 7.36 -6.13 0.04
C GLU A 152 6.80 -4.87 0.67
N TYR A 153 5.59 -4.94 1.21
CA TYR A 153 4.97 -3.85 1.98
C TYR A 153 5.48 -3.82 3.42
N SER A 154 5.35 -2.66 4.08
CA SER A 154 5.33 -2.60 5.54
C SER A 154 4.16 -3.41 6.07
N GLU A 155 4.24 -3.88 7.31
CA GLU A 155 3.12 -4.63 7.90
C GLU A 155 1.85 -3.79 7.96
N PHE A 156 1.97 -2.50 8.28
CA PHE A 156 0.82 -1.60 8.30
C PHE A 156 0.06 -1.60 6.97
N ASN A 157 0.75 -1.44 5.85
CA ASN A 157 0.14 -1.39 4.53
C ASN A 157 -0.27 -2.76 3.99
N ASP A 158 0.39 -3.83 4.44
CA ASP A 158 0.07 -5.21 4.02
C ASP A 158 -1.27 -5.69 4.64
N TYR A 159 -1.54 -5.27 5.88
CA TYR A 159 -2.73 -5.69 6.62
C TYR A 159 -3.94 -4.73 6.50
N VAL A 160 -3.78 -3.57 5.86
CA VAL A 160 -4.91 -2.66 5.63
C VAL A 160 -5.73 -3.15 4.44
N PRO A 161 -7.07 -3.30 4.57
CA PRO A 161 -7.93 -3.68 3.45
C PRO A 161 -8.02 -2.51 2.44
N CYS A 162 -7.20 -2.55 1.38
CA CYS A 162 -7.00 -1.45 0.46
C CYS A 162 -8.24 -1.03 -0.34
N TYR A 163 -8.95 -2.00 -0.93
CA TYR A 163 -9.97 -1.71 -1.97
C TYR A 163 -11.36 -1.93 -1.44
N GLN A 164 -12.15 -0.84 -1.35
CA GLN A 164 -13.49 -0.87 -0.80
C GLN A 164 -14.46 -0.08 -1.67
N ALA A 165 -15.73 -0.51 -1.69
CA ALA A 165 -16.78 0.25 -2.34
C ALA A 165 -17.14 1.51 -1.53
N GLY A 166 -17.28 2.65 -2.22
CA GLY A 166 -17.55 3.91 -1.59
C GLY A 166 -17.70 5.08 -2.57
N LEU A 167 -17.73 6.26 -1.99
CA LEU A 167 -17.79 7.54 -2.69
C LEU A 167 -16.59 8.39 -2.30
N THR A 168 -15.99 9.05 -3.29
CA THR A 168 -14.84 9.95 -3.08
C THR A 168 -15.07 11.26 -3.81
N GLY A 169 -15.03 12.37 -3.08
CA GLY A 169 -14.99 13.71 -3.63
C GLY A 169 -13.55 14.25 -3.59
N ARG A 170 -13.02 14.70 -4.73
CA ARG A 170 -11.72 15.36 -4.86
C ARG A 170 -11.94 16.83 -5.21
N LEU A 171 -11.37 17.72 -4.43
CA LEU A 171 -11.46 19.16 -4.60
C LEU A 171 -10.06 19.77 -4.75
N ASN A 172 -9.76 20.27 -5.94
CA ASN A 172 -8.57 21.07 -6.19
C ASN A 172 -8.79 22.49 -5.63
N LEU A 173 -8.22 22.76 -4.46
CA LEU A 173 -8.26 24.08 -3.82
C LEU A 173 -7.43 25.09 -4.60
N SER A 174 -6.29 24.64 -5.12
CA SER A 174 -5.36 25.37 -5.98
C SER A 174 -4.62 24.39 -6.90
N PRO A 175 -3.78 24.84 -7.83
CA PRO A 175 -2.93 23.95 -8.64
C PRO A 175 -1.99 23.05 -7.81
N THR A 176 -1.70 23.43 -6.57
CA THR A 176 -0.77 22.73 -5.68
C THR A 176 -1.42 22.12 -4.43
N GLN A 177 -2.74 22.21 -4.30
CA GLN A 177 -3.45 21.76 -3.09
C GLN A 177 -4.72 21.00 -3.47
N GLU A 178 -4.82 19.78 -3.02
CA GLU A 178 -6.00 18.93 -3.20
C GLU A 178 -6.54 18.48 -1.84
N LEU A 179 -7.86 18.49 -1.70
CA LEU A 179 -8.58 17.92 -0.58
C LEU A 179 -9.43 16.75 -1.07
N VAL A 180 -9.34 15.63 -0.39
CA VAL A 180 -10.11 14.41 -0.69
C VAL A 180 -11.00 14.07 0.51
N LEU A 181 -12.29 13.92 0.25
CA LEU A 181 -13.27 13.39 1.20
C LEU A 181 -13.74 12.04 0.69
N GLN A 182 -13.63 11.01 1.49
CA GLN A 182 -14.07 9.67 1.12
C GLN A 182 -14.94 9.06 2.20
N VAL A 183 -16.00 8.37 1.79
CA VAL A 183 -16.78 7.46 2.64
C VAL A 183 -16.84 6.11 1.92
N ALA A 184 -16.26 5.09 2.51
CA ALA A 184 -16.17 3.76 1.92
C ALA A 184 -16.46 2.69 2.97
N ASN A 185 -16.77 1.46 2.53
CA ASN A 185 -16.93 0.34 3.44
C ASN A 185 -15.67 0.18 4.32
N LEU A 186 -15.86 -0.13 5.58
CA LEU A 186 -14.75 -0.32 6.53
C LEU A 186 -14.03 -1.66 6.33
N ARG A 187 -14.69 -2.63 5.72
CA ARG A 187 -14.19 -3.97 5.48
C ARG A 187 -14.79 -4.57 4.21
N GLY A 188 -14.12 -5.54 3.62
CA GLY A 188 -14.61 -6.24 2.44
C GLY A 188 -15.44 -7.48 2.77
N GLY A 189 -15.10 -8.22 3.83
CA GLY A 189 -15.70 -9.51 4.18
C GLY A 189 -16.65 -9.45 5.38
N SER A 190 -17.01 -10.64 5.88
CA SER A 190 -17.73 -10.82 7.15
C SER A 190 -16.85 -10.45 8.36
N ASP A 191 -17.40 -10.52 9.57
CA ASP A 191 -16.59 -10.35 10.79
C ASP A 191 -15.55 -11.47 10.94
N GLU A 192 -15.91 -12.68 10.53
CA GLU A 192 -15.07 -13.88 10.53
C GLU A 192 -13.92 -13.78 9.51
N ASP A 193 -14.16 -13.11 8.37
CA ASP A 193 -13.11 -12.86 7.35
C ASP A 193 -12.21 -11.67 7.72
N THR A 194 -12.70 -10.76 8.55
CA THR A 194 -12.00 -9.50 8.90
C THR A 194 -11.12 -9.64 10.12
N TYR A 195 -11.62 -10.36 11.14
CA TYR A 195 -10.93 -10.52 12.42
C TYR A 195 -10.42 -11.94 12.58
N LEU A 196 -9.15 -12.10 12.96
CA LEU A 196 -8.47 -13.40 13.00
C LEU A 196 -9.27 -14.50 13.73
N TYR A 197 -9.97 -14.14 14.80
CA TYR A 197 -10.81 -15.05 15.58
C TYR A 197 -12.28 -14.58 15.62
N GLY A 198 -12.73 -13.92 14.56
CA GLY A 198 -14.07 -13.37 14.48
C GLY A 198 -14.32 -12.21 15.44
N ARG A 199 -15.54 -11.74 15.50
CA ARG A 199 -15.95 -10.69 16.44
C ARG A 199 -16.14 -11.27 17.84
N PRO A 200 -15.60 -10.64 18.91
CA PRO A 200 -15.77 -11.12 20.28
C PRO A 200 -17.23 -11.34 20.64
N GLU A 201 -17.49 -12.41 21.39
CA GLU A 201 -18.84 -12.80 21.82
C GLU A 201 -19.50 -11.66 22.64
N GLY A 202 -20.81 -11.47 22.46
CA GLY A 202 -21.57 -10.41 23.13
C GLY A 202 -21.38 -9.00 22.54
N LEU A 203 -20.48 -8.80 21.59
CA LEU A 203 -20.29 -7.51 20.94
C LEU A 203 -21.21 -7.37 19.71
N GLU A 204 -22.07 -6.35 19.73
CA GLU A 204 -23.00 -6.10 18.61
C GLU A 204 -22.28 -5.58 17.37
N LYS A 205 -22.73 -6.00 16.18
CA LYS A 205 -22.23 -5.50 14.88
C LYS A 205 -22.41 -3.98 14.75
N ALA A 206 -21.50 -3.31 14.05
CA ALA A 206 -21.74 -1.96 13.59
C ALA A 206 -22.94 -1.93 12.63
N LYS A 207 -23.88 -0.99 12.83
CA LYS A 207 -25.00 -0.82 11.90
C LYS A 207 -24.59 -0.21 10.58
N VAL A 208 -23.56 0.64 10.60
CA VAL A 208 -23.02 1.36 9.43
C VAL A 208 -21.49 1.22 9.46
N PRO A 209 -20.94 0.09 8.95
CA PRO A 209 -19.50 -0.17 8.97
C PRO A 209 -18.81 0.57 7.82
N VAL A 210 -18.71 1.89 7.92
CA VAL A 210 -18.01 2.75 6.95
C VAL A 210 -16.82 3.43 7.59
N LEU A 211 -15.81 3.72 6.77
CA LEU A 211 -14.67 4.56 7.08
C LEU A 211 -14.86 5.90 6.37
N SER A 212 -14.84 6.99 7.13
CA SER A 212 -14.83 8.35 6.62
C SER A 212 -13.41 8.88 6.69
N THR A 213 -12.90 9.41 5.59
CA THR A 213 -11.53 9.89 5.47
C THR A 213 -11.50 11.31 4.95
N LEU A 214 -10.69 12.14 5.59
CA LEU A 214 -10.22 13.42 5.10
C LEU A 214 -8.74 13.28 4.74
N ASN A 215 -8.40 13.52 3.47
CA ASN A 215 -7.02 13.50 3.00
C ASN A 215 -6.69 14.85 2.36
N TRP A 216 -5.51 15.36 2.65
CA TRP A 216 -4.95 16.54 2.04
C TRP A 216 -3.66 16.18 1.32
N ASN A 217 -3.55 16.62 0.07
CA ASN A 217 -2.35 16.47 -0.77
C ASN A 217 -1.81 17.86 -1.11
N GLY A 218 -0.53 18.07 -0.83
CA GLY A 218 0.20 19.28 -1.17
C GLY A 218 1.35 18.98 -2.12
N PHE A 219 1.53 19.82 -3.14
CA PHE A 219 2.54 19.67 -4.18
C PHE A 219 3.38 20.95 -4.23
N PHE A 220 4.69 20.85 -4.00
CA PHE A 220 5.60 21.97 -3.86
C PHE A 220 6.85 21.77 -4.71
N ALA A 221 7.58 22.87 -4.97
CA ALA A 221 8.85 22.86 -5.72
C ALA A 221 8.71 22.10 -7.07
N ASP A 222 7.72 22.50 -7.89
CA ASP A 222 7.41 21.87 -9.17
C ASP A 222 7.14 20.35 -9.04
N ASN A 223 6.37 19.97 -8.02
CA ASN A 223 6.05 18.59 -7.63
C ASN A 223 7.22 17.76 -7.07
N ALA A 224 8.41 18.35 -6.92
CA ALA A 224 9.54 17.63 -6.32
C ALA A 224 9.30 17.27 -4.85
N VAL A 225 8.47 18.00 -4.13
CA VAL A 225 8.04 17.69 -2.76
C VAL A 225 6.54 17.51 -2.75
N GLN A 226 6.08 16.35 -2.29
CA GLN A 226 4.67 16.04 -2.16
C GLN A 226 4.38 15.61 -0.72
N LEU A 227 3.28 16.13 -0.18
CA LEU A 227 2.77 15.77 1.14
C LEU A 227 1.41 15.12 0.99
N ARG A 228 1.19 13.98 1.68
CA ARG A 228 -0.08 13.23 1.65
C ARG A 228 -0.49 12.88 3.05
N TYR A 229 -1.32 13.72 3.65
CA TYR A 229 -1.75 13.58 5.04
C TYR A 229 -3.21 13.21 5.11
N ALA A 230 -3.55 12.25 5.97
CA ALA A 230 -4.92 11.80 6.10
C ALA A 230 -5.30 11.50 7.55
N ALA A 231 -6.58 11.69 7.83
CA ALA A 231 -7.23 11.25 9.05
C ALA A 231 -8.51 10.50 8.69
N SER A 232 -8.68 9.30 9.24
CA SER A 232 -9.83 8.45 8.98
C SER A 232 -10.48 7.99 10.27
N TRP A 233 -11.79 7.82 10.25
CA TRP A 233 -12.55 7.30 11.37
C TRP A 233 -13.69 6.40 10.90
N GLY A 234 -13.94 5.31 11.64
CA GLY A 234 -15.04 4.39 11.37
C GLY A 234 -15.44 3.60 12.62
N GLN A 235 -16.59 2.93 12.53
CA GLN A 235 -17.09 2.07 13.60
C GLN A 235 -16.97 0.59 13.18
N GLN A 236 -16.14 -0.17 13.91
CA GLN A 236 -15.91 -1.60 13.65
C GLN A 236 -17.02 -2.48 14.25
N ALA A 237 -17.47 -2.13 15.47
CA ALA A 237 -18.58 -2.75 16.17
C ALA A 237 -19.20 -1.71 17.11
N LYS A 238 -20.32 -2.02 17.74
CA LYS A 238 -20.96 -1.11 18.69
C LYS A 238 -19.99 -0.78 19.85
N GLY A 239 -19.64 0.51 19.97
CA GLY A 239 -18.67 0.99 20.96
C GLY A 239 -17.21 0.61 20.65
N ARG A 240 -16.90 0.17 19.45
CA ARG A 240 -15.54 -0.09 18.95
C ARG A 240 -15.30 0.69 17.66
N ASN A 241 -14.41 1.64 17.74
CA ASN A 241 -14.09 2.53 16.62
C ASN A 241 -12.66 2.27 16.13
N ILE A 242 -12.40 2.64 14.90
CA ILE A 242 -11.07 2.66 14.30
C ILE A 242 -10.74 4.09 13.86
N CYS A 243 -9.48 4.47 14.05
CA CYS A 243 -8.93 5.72 13.58
C CYS A 243 -7.59 5.45 12.89
N TYR A 244 -7.37 6.06 11.72
CA TYR A 244 -6.08 6.08 11.04
C TYR A 244 -5.59 7.53 10.95
N LEU A 245 -4.29 7.73 11.19
CA LEU A 245 -3.58 8.98 10.94
C LEU A 245 -2.35 8.67 10.11
N THR A 246 -2.18 9.40 9.02
CA THR A 246 -1.06 9.19 8.10
C THR A 246 -0.41 10.52 7.73
N ALA A 247 0.93 10.53 7.67
CA ALA A 247 1.72 11.63 7.16
C ALA A 247 2.76 11.10 6.19
N GLY A 248 2.48 11.21 4.89
CA GLY A 248 3.39 10.84 3.81
C GLY A 248 4.16 12.05 3.30
N ASN A 249 5.50 11.93 3.24
CA ASN A 249 6.41 12.97 2.79
C ASN A 249 7.29 12.40 1.69
N ILE A 250 7.21 12.98 0.50
CA ILE A 250 7.86 12.46 -0.70
C ILE A 250 8.76 13.53 -1.27
N TYR A 251 9.95 13.13 -1.66
CA TYR A 251 10.85 13.91 -2.51
C TYR A 251 11.13 13.13 -3.79
N GLU A 252 10.80 13.73 -4.93
CA GLU A 252 11.00 13.14 -6.25
C GLU A 252 11.58 14.19 -7.18
N LYS A 253 12.87 14.06 -7.52
CA LYS A 253 13.55 14.95 -8.46
C LYS A 253 14.73 14.27 -9.13
N GLY A 254 14.74 14.31 -10.45
CA GLY A 254 15.79 13.68 -11.24
C GLY A 254 15.89 12.17 -10.97
N PRO A 255 17.08 11.64 -10.66
CA PRO A 255 17.25 10.20 -10.42
C PRO A 255 16.82 9.75 -9.03
N VAL A 256 16.35 10.64 -8.16
CA VAL A 256 16.08 10.35 -6.75
C VAL A 256 14.59 10.34 -6.47
N VAL A 257 14.11 9.27 -5.86
CA VAL A 257 12.81 9.21 -5.16
C VAL A 257 13.07 8.80 -3.72
N ALA A 258 12.66 9.62 -2.77
CA ALA A 258 12.75 9.32 -1.36
C ALA A 258 11.41 9.60 -0.67
N TYR A 259 11.00 8.73 0.26
CA TYR A 259 9.81 9.02 1.06
C TYR A 259 10.00 8.61 2.51
N LEU A 260 9.21 9.27 3.36
CA LEU A 260 9.02 8.94 4.76
C LEU A 260 7.52 8.96 5.05
N ASP A 261 6.97 7.78 5.32
CA ASP A 261 5.59 7.62 5.77
C ASP A 261 5.55 7.36 7.27
N LEU A 262 4.73 8.12 7.98
CA LEU A 262 4.38 7.89 9.38
C LEU A 262 2.91 7.51 9.42
N MET A 263 2.61 6.32 9.93
CA MET A 263 1.26 5.79 9.98
C MET A 263 0.93 5.33 11.39
N TYR A 264 -0.25 5.69 11.86
CA TYR A 264 -0.77 5.29 13.16
C TYR A 264 -2.21 4.81 13.01
N SER A 265 -2.55 3.71 13.69
CA SER A 265 -3.94 3.31 13.86
C SER A 265 -4.26 3.03 15.33
N ARG A 266 -5.48 3.36 15.71
CA ARG A 266 -6.08 3.00 16.99
C ARG A 266 -7.38 2.27 16.70
N GLU A 267 -7.44 1.01 17.09
CA GLU A 267 -8.49 0.10 16.66
C GLU A 267 -9.23 -0.47 17.86
N GLY A 268 -10.54 -0.40 17.81
CA GLY A 268 -11.41 -1.00 18.83
C GLY A 268 -11.39 -2.52 18.79
N LEU A 269 -11.21 -3.09 17.58
CA LEU A 269 -10.97 -4.51 17.30
C LEU A 269 -9.74 -4.63 16.40
N ASP A 270 -8.89 -5.58 16.69
CA ASP A 270 -7.67 -5.87 15.95
C ASP A 270 -7.96 -6.35 14.53
N SER A 271 -8.07 -5.41 13.59
CA SER A 271 -8.33 -5.73 12.18
C SER A 271 -7.08 -6.23 11.44
N LYS A 272 -5.87 -5.96 11.96
CA LYS A 272 -4.62 -6.47 11.41
C LYS A 272 -4.29 -7.89 11.91
N GLY A 273 -4.92 -8.34 13.00
CA GLY A 273 -4.70 -9.65 13.58
C GLY A 273 -3.33 -9.85 14.25
N ILE A 274 -2.47 -8.81 14.25
CA ILE A 274 -1.08 -8.92 14.71
C ILE A 274 -1.01 -9.16 16.22
N VAL A 275 -1.78 -8.40 17.02
CA VAL A 275 -1.82 -8.63 18.48
C VAL A 275 -2.60 -9.89 18.78
N SER A 276 -3.70 -10.13 18.08
CA SER A 276 -4.52 -11.34 18.25
C SER A 276 -3.72 -12.63 18.03
N SER A 277 -2.82 -12.65 17.05
CA SER A 277 -1.97 -13.82 16.75
C SER A 277 -0.97 -14.17 17.86
N LEU A 278 -0.70 -13.25 18.79
CA LEU A 278 0.21 -13.49 19.90
C LEU A 278 -0.36 -14.43 21.00
N GLN A 279 -1.61 -14.85 20.89
CA GLN A 279 -2.15 -15.85 21.83
C GLN A 279 -1.64 -17.28 21.57
N GLY A 280 -1.26 -17.59 20.33
CA GLY A 280 -0.88 -18.94 19.93
C GLY A 280 -2.00 -19.97 20.09
N ASP A 281 -1.70 -21.19 19.68
CA ASP A 281 -2.65 -22.33 19.80
C ASP A 281 -2.80 -22.86 21.23
N ALA A 282 -1.94 -22.42 22.16
CA ALA A 282 -1.88 -22.94 23.53
C ALA A 282 -3.04 -22.45 24.42
N THR A 283 -3.78 -21.45 24.02
CA THR A 283 -4.82 -20.85 24.89
C THR A 283 -6.18 -21.52 24.81
N GLY A 284 -6.36 -22.51 23.95
CA GLY A 284 -7.60 -23.33 23.84
C GLY A 284 -8.82 -22.61 23.25
N ASN A 285 -8.99 -21.33 23.49
CA ASN A 285 -10.03 -20.48 22.90
C ASN A 285 -9.46 -19.07 22.62
N PRO A 286 -8.74 -18.89 21.49
CA PRO A 286 -8.20 -17.60 21.16
C PRO A 286 -9.31 -16.61 20.79
N VAL A 287 -9.11 -15.34 21.15
CA VAL A 287 -10.07 -14.26 20.90
C VAL A 287 -9.42 -13.10 20.16
N THR A 288 -10.19 -12.40 19.34
CA THR A 288 -9.72 -11.17 18.71
C THR A 288 -9.42 -10.12 19.78
N ALA A 289 -8.20 -9.61 19.76
CA ALA A 289 -7.77 -8.55 20.66
C ALA A 289 -8.60 -7.28 20.43
N GLN A 290 -8.85 -6.54 21.50
CA GLN A 290 -9.56 -5.28 21.45
C GLN A 290 -8.64 -4.16 21.94
N TYR A 291 -8.96 -2.91 21.56
CA TYR A 291 -8.25 -1.72 22.00
C TYR A 291 -6.75 -1.77 21.65
N VAL A 292 -6.45 -2.13 20.41
CA VAL A 292 -5.07 -2.20 19.92
C VAL A 292 -4.63 -0.91 19.23
N ASP A 293 -3.34 -0.65 19.24
CA ASP A 293 -2.73 0.44 18.50
C ASP A 293 -1.50 -0.04 17.73
N TYR A 294 -1.27 0.61 16.59
CA TYR A 294 -0.17 0.33 15.67
C TYR A 294 0.48 1.62 15.24
N PHE A 295 1.79 1.61 15.17
CA PHE A 295 2.56 2.71 14.59
C PHE A 295 3.60 2.16 13.64
N SER A 296 3.76 2.82 12.49
CA SER A 296 4.80 2.50 11.50
C SER A 296 5.49 3.76 11.02
N ALA A 297 6.82 3.71 10.97
CA ALA A 297 7.66 4.68 10.29
C ALA A 297 8.38 3.95 9.15
N ILE A 298 8.11 4.36 7.91
CA ILE A 298 8.58 3.68 6.70
C ILE A 298 9.42 4.68 5.90
N ALA A 299 10.67 4.37 5.67
CA ALA A 299 11.59 5.20 4.88
C ALA A 299 12.08 4.43 3.67
N ASN A 300 12.10 5.08 2.52
CA ASN A 300 12.64 4.54 1.28
C ASN A 300 13.56 5.55 0.62
N PHE A 301 14.61 5.06 0.01
CA PHE A 301 15.49 5.82 -0.87
C PHE A 301 15.72 5.02 -2.14
N ASP A 302 15.35 5.59 -3.26
CA ASP A 302 15.40 5.01 -4.59
C ASP A 302 16.28 5.91 -5.47
N TYR A 303 17.24 5.30 -6.18
CA TYR A 303 18.20 6.01 -6.99
C TYR A 303 18.41 5.35 -8.36
N ARG A 304 18.05 6.07 -9.41
CA ARG A 304 18.30 5.68 -10.80
C ARG A 304 19.75 5.97 -11.17
N ILE A 305 20.62 4.97 -11.00
CA ILE A 305 22.07 5.09 -11.27
C ILE A 305 22.34 5.34 -12.77
N HIS A 306 21.56 4.70 -13.63
CA HIS A 306 21.67 4.75 -15.09
C HIS A 306 20.26 4.54 -15.68
N PRO A 307 19.93 4.99 -16.90
CA PRO A 307 18.61 4.73 -17.49
C PRO A 307 18.14 3.28 -17.41
N ASN A 308 19.07 2.32 -17.45
CA ASN A 308 18.78 0.89 -17.35
C ASN A 308 18.92 0.30 -15.94
N TRP A 309 19.42 1.06 -14.94
CA TRP A 309 19.71 0.53 -13.62
C TRP A 309 19.13 1.41 -12.52
N ASN A 310 18.43 0.77 -11.62
CA ASN A 310 17.86 1.37 -10.42
C ASN A 310 18.27 0.59 -9.19
N VAL A 311 18.47 1.27 -8.08
CA VAL A 311 18.65 0.65 -6.76
C VAL A 311 17.77 1.33 -5.75
N TYR A 312 17.20 0.56 -4.82
CA TYR A 312 16.54 1.15 -3.67
C TYR A 312 16.85 0.41 -2.38
N VAL A 313 16.76 1.14 -1.30
CA VAL A 313 16.74 0.61 0.06
C VAL A 313 15.49 1.10 0.77
N LYS A 314 14.84 0.22 1.50
CA LYS A 314 13.66 0.56 2.31
C LYS A 314 13.80 -0.02 3.71
N GLY A 315 13.41 0.74 4.72
CA GLY A 315 13.35 0.29 6.11
C GLY A 315 12.01 0.63 6.72
N ALA A 316 11.52 -0.22 7.62
CA ALA A 316 10.35 0.09 8.43
C ALA A 316 10.62 -0.25 9.90
N TYR A 317 10.12 0.61 10.76
CA TYR A 317 10.01 0.44 12.20
C TYR A 317 8.54 0.43 12.57
N GLU A 318 8.05 -0.66 13.16
CA GLU A 318 6.63 -0.86 13.39
C GLU A 318 6.41 -1.36 14.82
N THR A 319 5.40 -0.85 15.50
CA THR A 319 5.03 -1.28 16.84
C THR A 319 3.58 -1.71 16.91
N SER A 320 3.31 -2.67 17.78
CA SER A 320 1.95 -3.09 18.11
C SER A 320 1.76 -3.15 19.62
N GLY A 321 0.60 -2.70 20.09
CA GLY A 321 0.27 -2.62 21.49
C GLY A 321 -1.22 -2.67 21.77
N VAL A 322 -1.55 -2.68 23.05
CA VAL A 322 -2.92 -2.61 23.59
C VAL A 322 -3.00 -1.35 24.45
N TYR A 323 -3.90 -0.44 24.10
CA TYR A 323 -4.06 0.82 24.84
C TYR A 323 -5.08 0.78 25.99
N LYS A 324 -5.76 -0.36 26.16
CA LYS A 324 -6.66 -0.64 27.25
C LYS A 324 -6.78 -2.15 27.45
N ALA A 325 -6.51 -2.64 28.64
CA ALA A 325 -6.59 -4.06 28.95
C ALA A 325 -7.95 -4.68 28.62
N ASN A 326 -7.92 -5.89 28.03
CA ASN A 326 -9.13 -6.67 27.69
C ASN A 326 -8.81 -8.16 27.60
N GLY A 327 -9.64 -8.99 28.24
CA GLY A 327 -9.44 -10.43 28.25
C GLY A 327 -8.00 -10.81 28.66
N PRO A 328 -7.28 -11.60 27.84
CA PRO A 328 -5.92 -12.03 28.12
C PRO A 328 -4.85 -10.95 27.85
N PHE A 329 -5.27 -9.79 27.31
CA PHE A 329 -4.36 -8.74 26.90
C PHE A 329 -4.27 -7.63 27.95
N GLU A 330 -3.09 -7.42 28.49
CA GLU A 330 -2.77 -6.28 29.37
C GLU A 330 -2.49 -5.02 28.55
N GLU A 331 -2.63 -3.85 29.15
CA GLU A 331 -2.24 -2.59 28.53
C GLU A 331 -0.73 -2.49 28.36
N GLY A 332 -0.29 -2.02 27.18
CA GLY A 332 1.09 -1.72 26.85
C GLY A 332 1.53 -2.32 25.51
N LYS A 333 2.80 -2.09 25.20
CA LYS A 333 3.43 -2.58 23.99
C LYS A 333 3.63 -4.09 24.05
N TYR A 334 3.46 -4.76 22.92
CA TYR A 334 3.65 -6.20 22.75
C TYR A 334 4.83 -6.53 21.85
N ARG A 335 4.99 -5.84 20.74
CA ARG A 335 5.99 -6.16 19.74
C ARG A 335 6.57 -4.91 19.08
N THR A 336 7.82 -4.99 18.66
CA THR A 336 8.44 -4.14 17.64
C THR A 336 8.85 -5.01 16.48
N ALA A 337 8.49 -4.61 15.26
CA ALA A 337 8.99 -5.22 14.04
C ALA A 337 9.94 -4.24 13.35
N TRP A 338 11.07 -4.77 12.86
CA TRP A 338 12.01 -4.08 12.01
C TRP A 338 12.05 -4.77 10.66
N SER A 339 11.97 -4.05 9.60
CA SER A 339 12.23 -4.60 8.27
C SER A 339 13.24 -3.77 7.52
N GLY A 340 14.11 -4.45 6.77
CA GLY A 340 15.08 -3.86 5.87
C GLY A 340 15.00 -4.53 4.51
N GLN A 341 15.05 -3.75 3.43
CA GLN A 341 15.02 -4.24 2.06
C GLN A 341 16.08 -3.54 1.23
N ALA A 342 16.68 -4.29 0.31
CA ALA A 342 17.54 -3.75 -0.74
C ALA A 342 17.19 -4.40 -2.06
N CYS A 343 17.13 -3.61 -3.13
CA CYS A 343 16.78 -4.10 -4.45
C CYS A 343 17.66 -3.45 -5.51
N VAL A 344 18.06 -4.26 -6.49
CA VAL A 344 18.65 -3.81 -7.74
C VAL A 344 17.67 -4.16 -8.85
N GLU A 345 17.38 -3.21 -9.72
CA GLU A 345 16.45 -3.35 -10.82
C GLU A 345 17.17 -3.03 -12.13
N TYR A 346 17.00 -3.88 -13.13
CA TYR A 346 17.54 -3.73 -14.47
C TYR A 346 16.41 -3.63 -15.50
N PHE A 347 16.44 -2.59 -16.30
CA PHE A 347 15.50 -2.31 -17.38
C PHE A 347 16.17 -2.61 -18.70
N PRO A 348 15.96 -3.80 -19.30
CA PRO A 348 16.68 -4.23 -20.51
C PRO A 348 16.31 -3.43 -21.76
N MET A 349 15.13 -2.81 -21.77
CA MET A 349 14.60 -2.08 -22.92
C MET A 349 14.06 -0.72 -22.49
N SER A 350 14.51 0.35 -23.15
CA SER A 350 14.07 1.71 -22.85
C SER A 350 12.59 1.97 -23.16
N ASN A 351 12.00 1.20 -24.08
CA ASN A 351 10.64 1.38 -24.57
C ASN A 351 9.69 0.29 -24.03
N SER A 352 9.96 -0.28 -22.87
CA SER A 352 9.16 -1.35 -22.28
C SER A 352 9.16 -1.25 -20.77
N GLU A 353 8.04 -1.56 -20.15
CA GLU A 353 7.91 -1.69 -18.70
C GLU A 353 8.44 -3.04 -18.17
N LEU A 354 9.32 -3.72 -18.93
CA LEU A 354 9.99 -4.91 -18.45
C LEU A 354 11.12 -4.51 -17.51
N LEU A 355 11.12 -5.05 -16.31
CA LEU A 355 12.25 -4.96 -15.39
C LEU A 355 12.59 -6.33 -14.82
N ILE A 356 13.88 -6.55 -14.60
CA ILE A 356 14.44 -7.71 -13.89
C ILE A 356 14.97 -7.21 -12.56
N PHE A 357 14.76 -7.93 -11.48
CA PHE A 357 15.19 -7.49 -10.16
C PHE A 357 15.87 -8.58 -9.36
N ALA A 358 16.76 -8.16 -8.45
CA ALA A 358 17.25 -8.95 -7.34
C ALA A 358 16.92 -8.19 -6.04
N HIS A 359 16.27 -8.87 -5.10
CA HIS A 359 15.73 -8.26 -3.89
C HIS A 359 16.09 -9.08 -2.65
N LEU A 360 16.52 -8.38 -1.61
CA LEU A 360 16.80 -8.90 -0.29
C LEU A 360 15.82 -8.31 0.70
N LEU A 361 15.26 -9.14 1.58
CA LEU A 361 14.40 -8.76 2.69
C LEU A 361 14.95 -9.36 3.98
N TYR A 362 14.96 -8.55 5.03
CA TYR A 362 15.20 -8.97 6.40
C TYR A 362 14.10 -8.44 7.30
N LYS A 363 13.51 -9.32 8.13
CA LYS A 363 12.51 -8.96 9.16
C LYS A 363 12.95 -9.51 10.51
N LYS A 364 12.91 -8.63 11.53
CA LYS A 364 13.18 -8.95 12.92
C LYS A 364 12.01 -8.55 13.81
N TYR A 365 11.68 -9.40 14.76
CA TYR A 365 10.60 -9.17 15.70
C TYR A 365 11.13 -9.17 17.14
N ASP A 366 11.11 -8.00 17.78
CA ASP A 366 11.46 -7.84 19.19
C ASP A 366 10.17 -7.92 20.03
N LEU A 367 9.92 -9.05 20.66
CA LEU A 367 8.79 -9.29 21.55
C LEU A 367 9.09 -8.78 22.95
N THR A 368 8.09 -8.19 23.62
CA THR A 368 8.18 -7.89 25.05
C THR A 368 8.05 -9.16 25.87
N GLU A 369 8.47 -9.14 27.15
CA GLU A 369 8.38 -10.32 28.02
C GLU A 369 6.93 -10.87 28.12
N ARG A 370 5.92 -10.01 28.10
CA ARG A 370 4.53 -10.44 28.09
C ARG A 370 4.14 -11.17 26.80
N ALA A 371 4.64 -10.72 25.65
CA ALA A 371 4.39 -11.38 24.38
C ALA A 371 5.14 -12.72 24.29
N LYS A 372 6.38 -12.78 24.76
CA LYS A 372 7.15 -14.03 24.87
C LYS A 372 6.49 -15.07 25.76
N ALA A 373 5.88 -14.62 26.86
CA ALA A 373 5.14 -15.51 27.75
C ALA A 373 3.91 -16.15 27.06
N MET A 374 3.38 -15.52 25.99
CA MET A 374 2.24 -16.02 25.25
C MET A 374 2.63 -16.98 24.12
N ILE A 375 3.67 -16.67 23.34
CA ILE A 375 4.02 -17.43 22.10
C ILE A 375 5.49 -17.90 22.06
N GLY A 376 6.31 -17.57 23.06
CA GLY A 376 7.76 -17.77 23.00
C GLY A 376 8.47 -16.70 22.19
N ASP A 377 9.68 -16.99 21.71
CA ASP A 377 10.43 -16.09 20.86
C ASP A 377 9.96 -16.15 19.40
N SER A 378 10.14 -15.05 18.67
CA SER A 378 9.83 -14.95 17.23
C SER A 378 11.15 -14.91 16.45
N PRO A 379 11.40 -15.87 15.56
CA PRO A 379 12.64 -15.93 14.81
C PRO A 379 12.74 -14.83 13.75
N ASP A 380 13.98 -14.44 13.44
CA ASP A 380 14.28 -13.54 12.33
C ASP A 380 14.01 -14.21 10.98
N LYS A 381 13.43 -13.46 10.05
CA LYS A 381 13.09 -13.95 8.70
C LYS A 381 13.87 -13.21 7.63
N GLN A 382 14.38 -13.95 6.66
CA GLN A 382 15.04 -13.39 5.49
C GLN A 382 14.42 -13.97 4.21
N ARG A 383 14.46 -13.19 3.15
CA ARG A 383 14.07 -13.63 1.79
C ARG A 383 15.03 -13.07 0.77
N PHE A 384 15.47 -13.93 -0.13
CA PHE A 384 16.14 -13.55 -1.35
C PHE A 384 15.22 -13.85 -2.54
N SER A 385 15.12 -12.91 -3.47
CA SER A 385 14.27 -13.10 -4.66
C SER A 385 14.98 -12.58 -5.91
N ILE A 386 14.90 -13.33 -6.99
CA ILE A 386 15.26 -12.87 -8.34
C ILE A 386 14.05 -13.07 -9.23
N GLY A 387 13.65 -12.02 -9.94
CA GLY A 387 12.43 -12.10 -10.72
C GLY A 387 12.33 -11.04 -11.80
N LEU A 388 11.18 -11.02 -12.42
CA LEU A 388 10.83 -10.03 -13.44
C LEU A 388 9.42 -9.46 -13.19
N VAL A 389 9.26 -8.22 -13.60
CA VAL A 389 7.97 -7.54 -13.70
C VAL A 389 7.81 -7.12 -15.14
N TYR A 390 6.64 -7.35 -15.68
CA TYR A 390 6.29 -6.89 -17.01
C TYR A 390 4.85 -6.41 -17.06
N SER A 391 4.68 -5.16 -17.45
CA SER A 391 3.36 -4.59 -17.79
C SER A 391 3.25 -4.55 -19.31
N ILE A 392 2.35 -5.35 -19.85
CA ILE A 392 2.14 -5.49 -21.30
C ILE A 392 0.95 -4.62 -21.67
N PRO A 393 1.15 -3.55 -22.45
CA PRO A 393 0.03 -2.80 -23.01
C PRO A 393 -0.66 -3.69 -24.07
N VAL A 394 -1.91 -4.05 -23.80
CA VAL A 394 -2.70 -4.90 -24.72
C VAL A 394 -3.48 -4.03 -25.69
N PHE A 395 -3.96 -2.85 -25.21
CA PHE A 395 -4.78 -1.91 -25.99
C PHE A 395 -4.47 -0.48 -25.60
#